data_fcd876bee1b20cffd2eed53b95d34a8a
#
_entry.id   fcd876bee1b20cffd2eed53b95d34a8a
#
_cell.length_a   1.000
_cell.length_b   1.000
_cell.length_c   1.000
_cell.angle_alpha   90.00
_cell.angle_beta   90.00
_cell.angle_gamma   90.00
#
_symmetry.space_group_name_H-M   'P 1'
#
loop_
_entity.id
_entity.type
_entity.pdbx_description
1 polymer ?
#
loop_
_entity_poly.entity_id
_entity_poly.type
_entity_poly.pdbx_seq_one_letter_code
_entity_poly.pdbx_strand_id
1 'polypeptide(L)'
;MVHFVGAGSGAVDLITVRGAKLLGTADVIIYAGSLVNPELLSYAKPDCAIHNSAEMTLEQVIDVIRDAEAAGKTTVRLHTGDSSIYGAVREQFDALEALGIAYDVCPGVSAFCGAAAALRAEYTLPDVSQTVIITRAAGRTPVPERESIRALAQH
;
A
#
# COMPACT_ATOMS: atom_id res chain seq x y z
N MET A 1 -6.64 0.42 16.92
CA MET A 1 -5.57 -0.36 16.24
C MET A 1 -5.60 -0.08 14.75
N VAL A 2 -4.45 0.19 14.14
CA VAL A 2 -4.34 0.52 12.71
C VAL A 2 -3.64 -0.60 11.95
N HIS A 3 -4.22 -1.04 10.82
CA HIS A 3 -3.63 -2.04 9.93
C HIS A 3 -3.28 -1.41 8.59
N PHE A 4 -1.99 -1.35 8.24
CA PHE A 4 -1.56 -0.97 6.90
C PHE A 4 -1.63 -2.21 6.00
N VAL A 5 -2.48 -2.18 5.00
CA VAL A 5 -2.80 -3.35 4.18
C VAL A 5 -2.45 -3.09 2.72
N GLY A 6 -1.68 -3.99 2.12
CA GLY A 6 -1.44 -4.00 0.68
C GLY A 6 -2.65 -4.55 -0.08
N ALA A 7 -3.17 -3.76 -1.00
CA ALA A 7 -4.38 -4.06 -1.79
C ALA A 7 -4.14 -5.09 -2.92
N GLY A 8 -2.88 -5.46 -3.15
CA GLY A 8 -2.54 -6.29 -4.29
C GLY A 8 -2.35 -5.51 -5.60
N SER A 9 -2.11 -6.21 -6.68
CA SER A 9 -1.69 -5.67 -7.96
C SER A 9 -2.83 -5.27 -8.91
N GLY A 10 -4.07 -5.15 -8.39
CA GLY A 10 -5.22 -4.63 -9.14
C GLY A 10 -6.44 -5.53 -9.16
N ALA A 11 -6.31 -6.83 -9.42
CA ALA A 11 -7.44 -7.76 -9.35
C ALA A 11 -7.87 -7.98 -7.89
N VAL A 12 -9.16 -8.07 -7.66
CA VAL A 12 -9.75 -8.16 -6.30
C VAL A 12 -9.29 -9.42 -5.56
N ASP A 13 -9.13 -10.52 -6.28
CA ASP A 13 -8.69 -11.82 -5.76
C ASP A 13 -7.17 -11.91 -5.51
N LEU A 14 -6.41 -10.88 -5.89
CA LEU A 14 -4.97 -10.78 -5.58
C LEU A 14 -4.68 -10.05 -4.26
N ILE A 15 -5.70 -9.70 -3.51
CA ILE A 15 -5.51 -9.33 -2.10
C ILE A 15 -5.14 -10.57 -1.28
N THR A 16 -4.31 -10.40 -0.26
CA THR A 16 -4.02 -11.51 0.63
C THR A 16 -5.26 -11.89 1.47
N VAL A 17 -5.37 -13.16 1.84
CA VAL A 17 -6.46 -13.63 2.72
C VAL A 17 -6.51 -12.84 4.04
N ARG A 18 -5.33 -12.45 4.57
CA ARG A 18 -5.26 -11.58 5.75
C ARG A 18 -5.82 -10.20 5.46
N GLY A 19 -5.43 -9.59 4.35
CA GLY A 19 -5.93 -8.27 3.94
C GLY A 19 -7.45 -8.25 3.78
N ALA A 20 -8.03 -9.24 3.11
CA ALA A 20 -9.47 -9.37 2.95
C ALA A 20 -10.21 -9.50 4.29
N LYS A 21 -9.66 -10.30 5.24
CA LYS A 21 -10.22 -10.43 6.59
C LYS A 21 -10.16 -9.11 7.36
N LEU A 22 -9.06 -8.38 7.27
CA LEU A 22 -8.91 -7.07 7.91
C LEU A 22 -9.91 -6.06 7.37
N LEU A 23 -10.11 -6.01 6.04
CA LEU A 23 -11.15 -5.16 5.42
C LEU A 23 -12.55 -5.52 5.94
N GLY A 24 -12.87 -6.81 6.05
CA GLY A 24 -14.18 -7.29 6.51
C GLY A 24 -14.49 -6.99 7.98
N THR A 25 -13.48 -6.68 8.80
CA THR A 25 -13.64 -6.36 10.23
C THR A 25 -13.41 -4.89 10.56
N ALA A 26 -12.92 -4.09 9.61
CA ALA A 26 -12.61 -2.68 9.82
C ALA A 26 -13.85 -1.84 10.14
N ASP A 27 -13.71 -0.91 11.07
CA ASP A 27 -14.68 0.15 11.35
C ASP A 27 -14.45 1.37 10.45
N VAL A 28 -13.19 1.58 10.06
CA VAL A 28 -12.77 2.67 9.19
C VAL A 28 -11.80 2.13 8.15
N ILE A 29 -12.03 2.46 6.89
CA ILE A 29 -11.10 2.19 5.78
C ILE A 29 -10.69 3.52 5.17
N ILE A 30 -9.36 3.75 5.10
CA ILE A 30 -8.78 4.88 4.38
C ILE A 30 -7.98 4.30 3.21
N TYR A 31 -8.44 4.49 1.97
CA TYR A 31 -7.81 3.91 0.80
C TYR A 31 -7.15 4.96 -0.11
N ALA A 32 -6.08 4.56 -0.82
CA ALA A 32 -5.37 5.42 -1.78
C ALA A 32 -6.12 5.44 -3.12
N GLY A 33 -7.13 6.29 -3.23
CA GLY A 33 -8.18 6.25 -4.23
C GLY A 33 -7.79 6.33 -5.70
N SER A 34 -6.57 6.77 -6.04
CA SER A 34 -6.18 6.88 -7.45
C SER A 34 -5.67 5.57 -8.07
N LEU A 35 -5.31 4.58 -7.25
CA LEU A 35 -4.62 3.36 -7.70
C LEU A 35 -5.16 2.07 -7.07
N VAL A 36 -5.96 2.15 -6.03
CA VAL A 36 -6.61 0.98 -5.41
C VAL A 36 -7.88 0.65 -6.18
N ASN A 37 -8.06 -0.61 -6.56
CA ASN A 37 -9.31 -1.06 -7.18
C ASN A 37 -10.48 -0.86 -6.19
N PRO A 38 -11.46 -0.02 -6.51
CA PRO A 38 -12.58 0.28 -5.61
C PRO A 38 -13.48 -0.92 -5.32
N GLU A 39 -13.46 -1.97 -6.14
CA GLU A 39 -14.21 -3.20 -5.89
C GLU A 39 -13.75 -3.92 -4.61
N LEU A 40 -12.52 -3.68 -4.13
CA LEU A 40 -12.03 -4.16 -2.84
C LEU A 40 -12.84 -3.64 -1.65
N LEU A 41 -13.51 -2.50 -1.81
CA LEU A 41 -14.37 -1.95 -0.76
C LEU A 41 -15.63 -2.79 -0.53
N SER A 42 -15.96 -3.72 -1.44
CA SER A 42 -17.03 -4.70 -1.24
C SER A 42 -16.76 -5.70 -0.11
N TYR A 43 -15.50 -5.84 0.32
CA TYR A 43 -15.16 -6.63 1.53
C TYR A 43 -15.54 -5.91 2.82
N ALA A 44 -15.75 -4.58 2.79
CA ALA A 44 -16.08 -3.81 3.98
C ALA A 44 -17.45 -4.20 4.56
N LYS A 45 -17.58 -4.18 5.86
CA LYS A 45 -18.88 -4.34 6.52
C LYS A 45 -19.80 -3.15 6.24
N PRO A 46 -21.15 -3.31 6.32
CA PRO A 46 -22.12 -2.31 5.89
C PRO A 46 -22.00 -0.94 6.60
N ASP A 47 -21.53 -0.91 7.84
CA ASP A 47 -21.40 0.29 8.68
C ASP A 47 -19.97 0.85 8.71
N CYS A 48 -19.07 0.35 7.86
CA CYS A 48 -17.69 0.82 7.75
C CYS A 48 -17.63 2.24 7.18
N ALA A 49 -16.94 3.14 7.86
CA ALA A 49 -16.65 4.47 7.34
C ALA A 49 -15.52 4.38 6.30
N ILE A 50 -15.74 4.93 5.10
CA ILE A 50 -14.78 4.83 3.99
C ILE A 50 -14.31 6.23 3.60
N HIS A 51 -12.97 6.43 3.58
CA HIS A 51 -12.31 7.69 3.21
C HIS A 51 -11.37 7.49 2.03
N ASN A 52 -11.44 8.41 1.07
CA ASN A 52 -10.52 8.47 -0.07
C ASN A 52 -9.36 9.42 0.25
N SER A 53 -8.16 8.88 0.50
CA SER A 53 -7.01 9.72 0.84
C SER A 53 -6.40 10.48 -0.35
N ALA A 54 -6.88 10.26 -1.59
CA ALA A 54 -6.50 11.11 -2.72
C ALA A 54 -7.00 12.57 -2.56
N GLU A 55 -8.01 12.78 -1.70
CA GLU A 55 -8.65 14.05 -1.41
C GLU A 55 -8.25 14.60 -0.02
N MET A 56 -7.29 13.98 0.65
CA MET A 56 -6.89 14.29 2.03
C MET A 56 -5.42 14.66 2.12
N THR A 57 -5.09 15.52 3.08
CA THR A 57 -3.71 15.74 3.52
C THR A 57 -3.26 14.65 4.49
N LEU A 58 -1.96 14.58 4.76
CA LEU A 58 -1.42 13.66 5.78
C LEU A 58 -2.08 13.90 7.14
N GLU A 59 -2.19 15.16 7.56
CA GLU A 59 -2.79 15.55 8.83
C GLU A 59 -4.23 15.08 8.94
N GLN A 60 -5.02 15.23 7.88
CA GLN A 60 -6.40 14.77 7.84
C GLN A 60 -6.51 13.25 7.94
N VAL A 61 -5.60 12.50 7.32
CA VAL A 61 -5.53 11.03 7.46
C VAL A 61 -5.21 10.65 8.91
N ILE A 62 -4.24 11.32 9.53
CA ILE A 62 -3.87 11.07 10.94
C ILE A 62 -5.00 11.46 11.89
N ASP A 63 -5.71 12.55 11.63
CA ASP A 63 -6.87 12.96 12.43
C ASP A 63 -7.98 11.89 12.42
N VAL A 64 -8.32 11.36 11.25
CA VAL A 64 -9.31 10.27 11.12
C VAL A 64 -8.87 9.04 11.92
N ILE A 65 -7.58 8.65 11.82
CA ILE A 65 -7.04 7.52 12.56
C ILE A 65 -7.11 7.76 14.07
N ARG A 66 -6.69 8.94 14.53
CA ARG A 66 -6.70 9.33 15.95
C ARG A 66 -8.11 9.27 16.52
N ASP A 67 -9.08 9.83 15.81
CA ASP A 67 -10.48 9.89 16.26
C ASP A 67 -11.10 8.48 16.28
N ALA A 68 -10.76 7.62 15.31
CA ALA A 68 -11.16 6.22 15.32
C ALA A 68 -10.55 5.45 16.49
N GLU A 69 -9.26 5.63 16.77
CA GLU A 69 -8.58 4.99 17.91
C GLU A 69 -9.17 5.43 19.24
N ALA A 70 -9.44 6.74 19.42
CA ALA A 70 -10.10 7.27 20.61
C ALA A 70 -11.50 6.69 20.83
N ALA A 71 -12.18 6.31 19.75
CA ALA A 71 -13.48 5.62 19.79
C ALA A 71 -13.38 4.08 19.92
N GLY A 72 -12.18 3.52 20.11
CA GLY A 72 -11.94 2.08 20.21
C GLY A 72 -12.18 1.31 18.90
N LYS A 73 -12.12 2.00 17.75
CA LYS A 73 -12.37 1.46 16.42
C LYS A 73 -11.10 0.94 15.76
N THR A 74 -11.26 -0.05 14.88
CA THR A 74 -10.19 -0.59 14.04
C THR A 74 -10.15 0.13 12.70
N THR A 75 -8.96 0.63 12.32
CA THR A 75 -8.74 1.32 11.03
C THR A 75 -7.90 0.46 10.11
N VAL A 76 -8.31 0.32 8.85
CA VAL A 76 -7.49 -0.20 7.76
C VAL A 76 -7.01 0.95 6.89
N ARG A 77 -5.69 1.08 6.73
CA ARG A 77 -5.05 1.96 5.76
C ARG A 77 -4.66 1.13 4.53
N LEU A 78 -5.45 1.22 3.46
CA LEU A 78 -5.34 0.38 2.25
C LEU A 78 -4.46 1.07 1.21
N HIS A 79 -3.33 0.44 0.87
CA HIS A 79 -2.34 0.91 -0.10
C HIS A 79 -2.29 0.02 -1.33
N THR A 80 -1.95 0.59 -2.48
CA THR A 80 -1.74 -0.15 -3.74
C THR A 80 -0.59 -1.15 -3.62
N GLY A 81 -0.72 -2.30 -4.23
CA GLY A 81 0.34 -3.31 -4.28
C GLY A 81 0.75 -3.77 -2.88
N ASP A 82 1.99 -3.51 -2.53
CA ASP A 82 2.56 -3.64 -1.19
C ASP A 82 2.98 -2.27 -0.67
N SER A 83 2.65 -1.95 0.58
CA SER A 83 2.92 -0.64 1.16
C SER A 83 4.40 -0.33 1.37
N SER A 84 5.27 -1.33 1.38
CA SER A 84 6.73 -1.15 1.51
C SER A 84 7.39 -0.60 0.24
N ILE A 85 6.70 -0.69 -0.91
CA ILE A 85 7.22 -0.24 -2.20
C ILE A 85 6.49 1.03 -2.64
N TYR A 86 7.12 2.18 -2.48
CA TYR A 86 6.60 3.52 -2.83
C TYR A 86 5.25 3.89 -2.18
N GLY A 87 4.94 3.27 -1.03
CA GLY A 87 3.67 3.45 -0.33
C GLY A 87 3.53 4.77 0.43
N ALA A 88 4.59 5.58 0.57
CA ALA A 88 4.62 6.81 1.36
C ALA A 88 4.06 6.60 2.80
N VAL A 89 4.45 5.48 3.43
CA VAL A 89 3.94 5.10 4.74
C VAL A 89 4.82 5.56 5.90
N ARG A 90 6.10 5.90 5.63
CA ARG A 90 7.05 6.26 6.69
C ARG A 90 6.56 7.44 7.54
N GLU A 91 6.10 8.49 6.88
CA GLU A 91 5.59 9.69 7.56
C GLU A 91 4.35 9.38 8.42
N GLN A 92 3.52 8.44 7.96
CA GLN A 92 2.36 7.97 8.72
C GLN A 92 2.79 7.16 9.96
N PHE A 93 3.78 6.27 9.81
CA PHE A 93 4.33 5.51 10.94
C PHE A 93 4.92 6.45 12.01
N ASP A 94 5.75 7.41 11.59
CA ASP A 94 6.35 8.39 12.51
C ASP A 94 5.28 9.19 13.27
N ALA A 95 4.20 9.60 12.60
CA ALA A 95 3.09 10.30 13.22
C ALA A 95 2.32 9.42 14.23
N LEU A 96 2.07 8.15 13.88
CA LEU A 96 1.38 7.23 14.80
C LEU A 96 2.24 6.88 16.01
N GLU A 97 3.55 6.68 15.82
CA GLU A 97 4.51 6.47 16.91
C GLU A 97 4.54 7.65 17.87
N ALA A 98 4.56 8.87 17.34
CA ALA A 98 4.51 10.10 18.16
C ALA A 98 3.21 10.21 18.97
N LEU A 99 2.10 9.67 18.47
CA LEU A 99 0.81 9.65 19.14
C LEU A 99 0.60 8.43 20.05
N GLY A 100 1.55 7.47 20.08
CA GLY A 100 1.42 6.21 20.82
C GLY A 100 0.33 5.28 20.28
N ILE A 101 -0.04 5.44 19.00
CA ILE A 101 -1.06 4.61 18.35
C ILE A 101 -0.40 3.37 17.77
N ALA A 102 -0.86 2.19 18.21
CA ALA A 102 -0.36 0.91 17.74
C ALA A 102 -0.81 0.62 16.30
N TYR A 103 0.12 0.10 15.50
CA TYR A 103 -0.16 -0.33 14.13
C TYR A 103 0.58 -1.62 13.77
N ASP A 104 0.12 -2.29 12.73
CA ASP A 104 0.83 -3.38 12.06
C ASP A 104 0.77 -3.24 10.54
N VAL A 105 1.53 -4.09 9.85
CA VAL A 105 1.59 -4.11 8.39
C VAL A 105 1.24 -5.48 7.86
N CYS A 106 0.24 -5.53 7.01
CA CYS A 106 -0.14 -6.71 6.23
C CYS A 106 0.39 -6.55 4.80
N PRO A 107 1.39 -7.35 4.38
CA PRO A 107 1.95 -7.24 3.04
C PRO A 107 0.93 -7.55 1.95
N GLY A 108 1.17 -7.02 0.77
CA GLY A 108 0.37 -7.23 -0.42
C GLY A 108 1.18 -7.78 -1.61
N VAL A 109 0.49 -8.13 -2.68
CA VAL A 109 1.13 -8.53 -3.95
C VAL A 109 1.53 -7.27 -4.71
N SER A 110 2.83 -7.00 -4.81
CA SER A 110 3.35 -5.83 -5.53
C SER A 110 3.07 -5.90 -7.03
N ALA A 111 2.97 -4.72 -7.67
CA ALA A 111 2.68 -4.59 -9.09
C ALA A 111 3.67 -5.33 -9.99
N PHE A 112 4.96 -5.39 -9.65
CA PHE A 112 5.94 -6.13 -10.44
C PHE A 112 5.68 -7.64 -10.42
N CYS A 113 5.19 -8.22 -9.32
CA CYS A 113 4.76 -9.61 -9.28
C CYS A 113 3.54 -9.85 -10.18
N GLY A 114 2.56 -8.93 -10.15
CA GLY A 114 1.40 -8.98 -11.03
C GLY A 114 1.77 -8.85 -12.50
N ALA A 115 2.73 -8.00 -12.84
CA ALA A 115 3.24 -7.85 -14.20
C ALA A 115 3.93 -9.13 -14.68
N ALA A 116 4.79 -9.75 -13.87
CA ALA A 116 5.44 -11.02 -14.22
C ALA A 116 4.41 -12.12 -14.51
N ALA A 117 3.38 -12.22 -13.66
CA ALA A 117 2.30 -13.19 -13.86
C ALA A 117 1.53 -12.95 -15.16
N ALA A 118 1.17 -11.69 -15.47
CA ALA A 118 0.48 -11.35 -16.72
C ALA A 118 1.31 -11.63 -17.97
N LEU A 119 2.62 -11.43 -17.89
CA LEU A 119 3.57 -11.69 -18.96
C LEU A 119 4.02 -13.17 -19.03
N ARG A 120 3.66 -13.99 -18.03
CA ARG A 120 4.17 -15.35 -17.85
C ARG A 120 5.69 -15.40 -17.87
N ALA A 121 6.32 -14.45 -17.20
CA ALA A 121 7.76 -14.24 -17.16
C ALA A 121 8.31 -14.49 -15.77
N GLU A 122 9.52 -15.02 -15.70
CA GLU A 122 10.36 -15.02 -14.51
C GLU A 122 11.45 -13.97 -14.68
N TYR A 123 11.68 -13.16 -13.66
CA TYR A 123 12.68 -12.09 -13.69
C TYR A 123 14.11 -12.63 -13.57
N THR A 124 14.28 -13.77 -12.93
CA THR A 124 15.58 -14.38 -12.68
C THR A 124 15.75 -15.63 -13.50
N LEU A 125 16.88 -15.72 -14.21
CA LEU A 125 17.22 -16.87 -15.06
C LEU A 125 18.63 -17.35 -14.70
N PRO A 126 18.87 -18.67 -14.48
CA PRO A 126 20.20 -19.20 -14.27
C PRO A 126 21.14 -18.77 -15.40
N ASP A 127 22.36 -18.39 -15.04
CA ASP A 127 23.43 -17.98 -15.96
C ASP A 127 23.14 -16.74 -16.84
N VAL A 128 21.97 -16.10 -16.67
CA VAL A 128 21.57 -14.90 -17.43
C VAL A 128 21.38 -13.70 -16.50
N SER A 129 20.47 -13.79 -15.53
CA SER A 129 20.17 -12.70 -14.60
C SER A 129 19.73 -13.24 -13.26
N GLN A 130 20.42 -12.84 -12.21
CA GLN A 130 20.11 -13.19 -10.81
C GLN A 130 19.68 -11.98 -9.99
N THR A 131 19.64 -10.79 -10.60
CA THR A 131 19.35 -9.54 -9.91
C THR A 131 18.09 -8.91 -10.47
N VAL A 132 17.23 -8.44 -9.57
CA VAL A 132 16.04 -7.63 -9.90
C VAL A 132 16.20 -6.27 -9.23
N ILE A 133 16.16 -5.22 -10.03
CA ILE A 133 16.22 -3.83 -9.54
C ILE A 133 14.83 -3.22 -9.69
N ILE A 134 14.25 -2.82 -8.55
CA ILE A 134 12.95 -2.14 -8.52
C ILE A 134 13.22 -0.64 -8.39
N THR A 135 12.87 0.11 -9.41
CA THR A 135 13.03 1.56 -9.44
C THR A 135 11.81 2.22 -10.06
N ARG A 136 11.78 3.55 -10.02
CA ARG A 136 10.75 4.35 -10.68
C ARG A 136 11.37 5.42 -11.58
N ALA A 137 10.65 5.86 -12.56
CA ALA A 137 11.01 7.07 -13.31
C ALA A 137 10.84 8.31 -12.42
N ALA A 138 11.62 9.36 -12.70
CA ALA A 138 11.39 10.65 -12.09
C ALA A 138 9.99 11.18 -12.49
N GLY A 139 9.29 11.75 -11.53
CA GLY A 139 7.97 12.34 -11.72
C GLY A 139 7.88 13.65 -10.94
N ARG A 140 6.81 13.86 -10.18
CA ARG A 140 6.67 15.02 -9.28
C ARG A 140 7.80 15.11 -8.24
N THR A 141 8.29 13.95 -7.79
CA THR A 141 9.44 13.85 -6.91
C THR A 141 10.66 13.38 -7.72
N PRO A 142 11.84 13.98 -7.53
CA PRO A 142 13.05 13.60 -8.23
C PRO A 142 13.51 12.18 -7.81
N VAL A 143 14.33 11.58 -8.66
CA VAL A 143 15.09 10.35 -8.36
C VAL A 143 16.56 10.77 -8.35
N PRO A 144 17.38 10.32 -7.37
CA PRO A 144 18.81 10.55 -7.37
C PRO A 144 19.43 10.12 -8.70
N GLU A 145 20.36 10.90 -9.25
CA GLU A 145 20.94 10.63 -10.58
C GLU A 145 21.54 9.21 -10.68
N ARG A 146 22.23 8.77 -9.63
CA ARG A 146 22.78 7.40 -9.52
C ARG A 146 21.73 6.27 -9.54
N GLU A 147 20.47 6.59 -9.28
CA GLU A 147 19.33 5.67 -9.27
C GLU A 147 18.41 5.89 -10.48
N SER A 148 18.84 6.72 -11.44
CA SER A 148 18.12 6.87 -12.70
C SER A 148 18.13 5.57 -13.50
N ILE A 149 17.07 5.32 -14.26
CA ILE A 149 16.98 4.13 -15.13
C ILE A 149 18.24 3.99 -16.01
N ARG A 150 18.76 5.13 -16.51
CA ARG A 150 19.98 5.16 -17.34
C ARG A 150 21.22 4.69 -16.56
N ALA A 151 21.36 5.10 -15.31
CA ALA A 151 22.49 4.69 -14.47
C ALA A 151 22.39 3.21 -14.08
N LEU A 152 21.18 2.76 -13.69
CA LEU A 152 20.93 1.37 -13.29
C LEU A 152 21.05 0.39 -14.46
N ALA A 153 20.75 0.79 -15.69
CA ALA A 153 20.90 -0.04 -16.89
C ALA A 153 22.36 -0.32 -17.28
N GLN A 154 23.34 0.19 -16.53
CA GLN A 154 24.77 -0.09 -16.73
C GLN A 154 25.27 -1.29 -15.89
N HIS A 155 24.39 -1.86 -15.06
CA HIS A 155 24.68 -3.03 -14.21
C HIS A 155 24.18 -4.37 -14.85
#